data_f73a19415c4dfa075be9342c3d4e4fc8
#
_entry.id   f73a19415c4dfa075be9342c3d4e4fc8
#
_cell.length_a   1.000
_cell.length_b   1.000
_cell.length_c   1.000
_cell.angle_alpha   90.00
_cell.angle_beta   90.00
_cell.angle_gamma   90.00
#
_symmetry.space_group_name_H-M   'P 1'
#
loop_
_entity.id
_entity.type
_entity.pdbx_description
1 polymer ?
#
loop_
_entity_poly.entity_id
_entity_poly.type
_entity_poly.pdbx_seq_one_letter_code
_entity_poly.pdbx_strand_id
1 'polypeptide(L)'
;MNEYKVHLSEIWGLMQEQIENGGEVKFSPKGISMLPLIKEGRDSVILKKAPDHLKKYDVVLYRRANGDFVLHRVVGVKKDCYIMCGDNQYSYEKNVSKDSILAIMTGLWQGDKYISVEDAEYISYSKKIVRKQHIRYNILRIKAHTKKLLRIK
;
A
#
# COMPACT_ATOMS: atom_id res chain seq x y z
N MET A 1 -25.61 17.56 -4.02
CA MET A 1 -25.69 16.10 -3.80
C MET A 1 -24.79 15.76 -2.64
N ASN A 2 -25.35 15.31 -1.51
CA ASN A 2 -24.55 14.89 -0.36
C ASN A 2 -23.83 13.59 -0.74
N GLU A 3 -22.52 13.67 -0.95
CA GLU A 3 -21.69 12.47 -1.00
C GLU A 3 -21.68 11.87 0.42
N TYR A 4 -22.40 10.79 0.61
CA TYR A 4 -22.25 9.98 1.81
C TYR A 4 -20.85 9.39 1.82
N LYS A 5 -19.94 9.97 2.62
CA LYS A 5 -18.60 9.44 2.85
C LYS A 5 -18.74 8.19 3.72
N VAL A 6 -18.99 7.06 3.10
CA VAL A 6 -18.97 5.77 3.79
C VAL A 6 -17.53 5.45 4.21
N HIS A 7 -17.31 5.23 5.50
CA HIS A 7 -16.00 4.80 5.99
C HIS A 7 -15.75 3.34 5.59
N LEU A 8 -14.53 3.00 5.19
CA LEU A 8 -14.18 1.64 4.79
C LEU A 8 -14.52 0.61 5.88
N SER A 9 -14.42 0.99 7.15
CA SER A 9 -14.82 0.16 8.29
C SER A 9 -16.28 -0.26 8.28
N GLU A 10 -17.16 0.54 7.68
CA GLU A 10 -18.61 0.27 7.62
C GLU A 10 -18.94 -0.73 6.50
N ILE A 11 -18.20 -0.71 5.41
CA ILE A 11 -18.47 -1.57 4.24
C ILE A 11 -17.51 -2.77 4.16
N TRP A 12 -16.48 -2.82 5.01
CA TRP A 12 -15.47 -3.86 4.94
C TRP A 12 -16.06 -5.28 5.06
N GLY A 13 -17.05 -5.49 5.92
CA GLY A 13 -17.68 -6.80 6.06
C GLY A 13 -18.27 -7.34 4.76
N LEU A 14 -18.95 -6.49 3.98
CA LEU A 14 -19.50 -6.86 2.67
C LEU A 14 -18.40 -7.11 1.64
N MET A 15 -17.36 -6.27 1.63
CA MET A 15 -16.21 -6.42 0.74
C MET A 15 -15.46 -7.72 1.03
N GLN A 16 -15.26 -8.03 2.31
CA GLN A 16 -14.59 -9.24 2.76
C GLN A 16 -15.35 -10.49 2.32
N GLU A 17 -16.65 -10.53 2.51
CA GLU A 17 -17.50 -11.67 2.07
C GLU A 17 -17.36 -11.91 0.56
N GLN A 18 -17.40 -10.86 -0.25
CA GLN A 18 -17.21 -10.97 -1.69
C GLN A 18 -15.84 -11.49 -2.06
N ILE A 19 -14.78 -11.00 -1.41
CA ILE A 19 -13.38 -11.41 -1.63
C ILE A 19 -13.16 -12.87 -1.21
N GLU A 20 -13.71 -13.29 -0.07
CA GLU A 20 -13.60 -14.66 0.43
C GLU A 20 -14.30 -15.68 -0.47
N ASN A 21 -15.42 -15.26 -1.10
CA ASN A 21 -16.14 -16.05 -2.11
C ASN A 21 -15.44 -16.08 -3.48
N GLY A 22 -14.20 -15.59 -3.58
CA GLY A 22 -13.41 -15.59 -4.81
C GLY A 22 -13.71 -14.45 -5.78
N GLY A 23 -14.55 -13.49 -5.36
CA GLY A 23 -14.84 -12.29 -6.14
C GLY A 23 -13.75 -11.22 -6.03
N GLU A 24 -13.99 -10.13 -6.74
CA GLU A 24 -13.15 -8.92 -6.68
C GLU A 24 -14.01 -7.72 -6.27
N VAL A 25 -13.37 -6.74 -5.66
CA VAL A 25 -14.03 -5.52 -5.21
C VAL A 25 -13.31 -4.31 -5.79
N LYS A 26 -14.09 -3.38 -6.36
CA LYS A 26 -13.60 -2.08 -6.77
C LYS A 26 -13.73 -1.10 -5.60
N PHE A 27 -12.64 -0.45 -5.24
CA PHE A 27 -12.56 0.44 -4.09
C PHE A 27 -11.80 1.72 -4.47
N SER A 28 -12.29 2.88 -4.02
CA SER A 28 -11.63 4.18 -4.21
C SER A 28 -10.93 4.62 -2.93
N PRO A 29 -9.60 4.49 -2.86
CA PRO A 29 -8.83 4.85 -1.66
C PRO A 29 -8.87 6.35 -1.41
N LYS A 30 -8.82 6.73 -0.12
CA LYS A 30 -8.67 8.12 0.32
C LYS A 30 -7.23 8.40 0.72
N GLY A 31 -6.84 9.68 0.65
CA GLY A 31 -5.54 10.16 1.07
C GLY A 31 -4.50 10.21 -0.04
N ILE A 32 -3.32 10.64 0.34
CA ILE A 32 -2.22 10.96 -0.59
C ILE A 32 -1.04 9.99 -0.52
N SER A 33 -1.12 8.96 0.32
CA SER A 33 0.03 8.07 0.59
C SER A 33 0.47 7.26 -0.62
N MET A 34 -0.43 7.02 -1.57
CA MET A 34 -0.16 6.25 -2.79
C MET A 34 0.01 7.11 -4.05
N LEU A 35 0.18 8.43 -3.90
CA LEU A 35 0.57 9.29 -5.02
C LEU A 35 1.98 8.92 -5.52
N PRO A 36 2.26 9.06 -6.81
CA PRO A 36 1.39 9.50 -7.90
C PRO A 36 0.55 8.37 -8.50
N LEU A 37 0.70 7.12 -8.02
CA LEU A 37 0.02 5.95 -8.59
C LEU A 37 -1.50 6.06 -8.48
N ILE A 38 -2.00 6.42 -7.29
CA ILE A 38 -3.43 6.50 -6.99
C ILE A 38 -3.76 7.89 -6.47
N LYS A 39 -4.67 8.58 -7.16
CA LYS A 39 -5.17 9.90 -6.79
C LYS A 39 -6.60 9.78 -6.25
N GLU A 40 -6.79 10.22 -5.00
CA GLU A 40 -8.12 10.31 -4.37
C GLU A 40 -9.12 11.08 -5.25
N GLY A 41 -10.36 10.59 -5.30
CA GLY A 41 -11.45 11.23 -6.05
C GLY A 41 -11.41 11.01 -7.58
N ARG A 42 -10.31 10.43 -8.12
CA ARG A 42 -10.19 10.10 -9.54
C ARG A 42 -10.03 8.61 -9.77
N ASP A 43 -9.25 7.94 -8.93
CA ASP A 43 -8.77 6.59 -9.18
C ASP A 43 -9.43 5.57 -8.25
N SER A 44 -9.45 4.32 -8.70
CA SER A 44 -9.93 3.19 -7.91
C SER A 44 -9.05 1.97 -8.12
N VAL A 45 -9.04 1.07 -7.16
CA VAL A 45 -8.27 -0.19 -7.20
C VAL A 45 -9.20 -1.40 -7.24
N ILE A 46 -8.71 -2.48 -7.81
CA ILE A 46 -9.36 -3.78 -7.77
C ILE A 46 -8.66 -4.61 -6.71
N LEU A 47 -9.41 -5.07 -5.74
CA LEU A 47 -8.93 -5.89 -4.63
C LEU A 47 -9.46 -7.32 -4.76
N LYS A 48 -8.57 -8.29 -4.52
CA LYS A 48 -8.89 -9.73 -4.44
C LYS A 48 -8.33 -10.31 -3.14
N LYS A 49 -8.68 -11.57 -2.88
CA LYS A 49 -8.10 -12.34 -1.78
C LYS A 49 -6.57 -12.34 -1.90
N ALA A 50 -5.90 -11.97 -0.80
CA ALA A 50 -4.44 -12.02 -0.76
C ALA A 50 -3.96 -13.49 -0.77
N PRO A 51 -2.86 -13.81 -1.46
CA PRO A 51 -2.23 -15.11 -1.36
C PRO A 51 -1.57 -15.29 0.03
N ASP A 52 -1.26 -16.53 0.40
CA ASP A 52 -0.59 -16.85 1.68
C ASP A 52 0.77 -16.15 1.83
N HIS A 53 1.44 -15.88 0.71
CA HIS A 53 2.73 -15.22 0.65
C HIS A 53 2.72 -14.05 -0.32
N LEU A 54 2.92 -12.84 0.21
CA LEU A 54 3.11 -11.64 -0.59
C LEU A 54 4.54 -11.55 -1.13
N LYS A 55 4.67 -10.88 -2.25
CA LYS A 55 5.95 -10.59 -2.88
C LYS A 55 6.30 -9.11 -2.71
N LYS A 56 7.58 -8.80 -2.78
CA LYS A 56 8.04 -7.42 -2.89
C LYS A 56 7.39 -6.79 -4.13
N TYR A 57 6.93 -5.57 -3.98
CA TYR A 57 6.18 -4.75 -4.94
C TYR A 57 4.65 -4.93 -4.92
N ASP A 58 4.09 -5.96 -4.30
CA ASP A 58 2.64 -6.08 -4.13
C ASP A 58 2.09 -4.86 -3.40
N VAL A 59 0.91 -4.41 -3.79
CA VAL A 59 0.14 -3.40 -3.07
C VAL A 59 -1.02 -4.09 -2.38
N VAL A 60 -1.15 -3.89 -1.08
CA VAL A 60 -2.13 -4.62 -0.26
C VAL A 60 -2.90 -3.68 0.66
N LEU A 61 -4.15 -4.05 0.90
CA LEU A 61 -4.97 -3.51 1.97
C LEU A 61 -4.68 -4.32 3.24
N TYR A 62 -4.34 -3.65 4.33
CA TYR A 62 -4.13 -4.27 5.63
C TYR A 62 -4.69 -3.41 6.75
N ARG A 63 -4.90 -4.01 7.91
CA ARG A 63 -5.43 -3.34 9.09
C ARG A 63 -4.35 -3.20 10.16
N ARG A 64 -4.12 -1.99 10.61
CA ARG A 64 -3.23 -1.69 11.74
C ARG A 64 -3.84 -2.11 13.06
N ALA A 65 -3.01 -2.23 14.10
CA ALA A 65 -3.46 -2.57 15.45
C ALA A 65 -4.46 -1.55 16.04
N ASN A 66 -4.38 -0.28 15.63
CA ASN A 66 -5.33 0.77 16.00
C ASN A 66 -6.66 0.72 15.22
N GLY A 67 -6.81 -0.24 14.31
CA GLY A 67 -8.02 -0.43 13.51
C GLY A 67 -8.01 0.28 12.15
N ASP A 68 -7.01 1.10 11.83
CA ASP A 68 -6.92 1.81 10.56
C ASP A 68 -6.73 0.85 9.38
N PHE A 69 -7.47 1.08 8.32
CA PHE A 69 -7.27 0.42 7.03
C PHE A 69 -6.26 1.21 6.20
N VAL A 70 -5.26 0.52 5.69
CA VAL A 70 -4.17 1.13 4.94
C VAL A 70 -3.90 0.37 3.65
N LEU A 71 -3.75 1.10 2.55
CA LEU A 71 -3.33 0.55 1.26
C LEU A 71 -1.90 1.01 0.98
N HIS A 72 -0.93 0.12 1.14
CA HIS A 72 0.49 0.41 0.89
C HIS A 72 1.18 -0.69 0.11
N ARG A 73 2.41 -0.40 -0.31
CA ARG A 73 3.26 -1.34 -1.07
C ARG A 73 4.17 -2.13 -0.15
N VAL A 74 4.33 -3.41 -0.45
CA VAL A 74 5.34 -4.29 0.15
C VAL A 74 6.71 -3.88 -0.39
N VAL A 75 7.55 -3.30 0.46
CA VAL A 75 8.92 -2.90 0.12
C VAL A 75 9.97 -3.89 0.64
N GLY A 76 9.57 -4.78 1.53
CA GLY A 76 10.41 -5.85 2.05
C GLY A 76 9.58 -7.01 2.58
N VAL A 77 10.10 -8.22 2.43
CA VAL A 77 9.50 -9.46 2.91
C VAL A 77 10.47 -10.10 3.90
N LYS A 78 9.98 -10.46 5.07
CA LYS A 78 10.70 -11.23 6.11
C LYS A 78 9.98 -12.55 6.35
N LYS A 79 10.59 -13.43 7.16
CA LYS A 79 10.04 -14.75 7.45
C LYS A 79 8.59 -14.66 7.97
N ASP A 80 8.32 -13.77 8.93
CA ASP A 80 7.05 -13.73 9.65
C ASP A 80 6.30 -12.39 9.52
N CYS A 81 6.84 -11.43 8.78
CA CYS A 81 6.24 -10.12 8.61
C CYS A 81 6.67 -9.42 7.31
N TYR A 82 6.00 -8.31 7.03
CA TYR A 82 6.28 -7.45 5.89
C TYR A 82 6.77 -6.08 6.33
N ILE A 83 7.44 -5.39 5.41
CA ILE A 83 7.79 -3.97 5.51
C ILE A 83 6.98 -3.24 4.46
N MET A 84 6.18 -2.27 4.89
CA MET A 84 5.26 -1.51 4.05
C MET A 84 5.70 -0.07 3.90
N CYS A 85 5.35 0.52 2.74
CA CYS A 85 5.53 1.95 2.50
C CYS A 85 4.51 2.43 1.46
N GLY A 86 3.89 3.56 1.70
CA GLY A 86 3.10 4.24 0.67
C GLY A 86 4.01 4.83 -0.41
N ASP A 87 3.57 4.85 -1.67
CA ASP A 87 4.39 5.32 -2.80
C ASP A 87 4.86 6.77 -2.62
N ASN A 88 4.08 7.59 -1.90
CA ASN A 88 4.42 8.98 -1.56
C ASN A 88 5.08 9.13 -0.18
N GLN A 89 5.51 8.04 0.43
CA GLN A 89 6.12 8.06 1.76
C GLN A 89 7.57 7.63 1.72
N TYR A 90 8.33 7.96 2.79
CA TYR A 90 9.75 7.65 2.94
C TYR A 90 10.07 6.99 4.27
N SER A 91 9.07 6.85 5.14
CA SER A 91 9.15 6.08 6.38
C SER A 91 8.60 4.68 6.16
N TYR A 92 9.34 3.67 6.59
CA TYR A 92 8.92 2.30 6.49
C TYR A 92 8.13 1.87 7.72
N GLU A 93 6.95 1.29 7.49
CA GLU A 93 6.20 0.57 8.50
C GLU A 93 6.71 -0.86 8.56
N LYS A 94 7.44 -1.19 9.62
CA LYS A 94 8.10 -2.48 9.82
C LYS A 94 7.22 -3.40 10.66
N ASN A 95 7.48 -4.71 10.54
CA ASN A 95 6.82 -5.75 11.33
C ASN A 95 5.30 -5.81 11.15
N VAL A 96 4.82 -5.52 9.94
CA VAL A 96 3.41 -5.70 9.60
C VAL A 96 3.12 -7.20 9.55
N SER A 97 2.24 -7.66 10.42
CA SER A 97 1.89 -9.08 10.54
C SER A 97 1.22 -9.61 9.27
N LYS A 98 1.47 -10.87 8.95
CA LYS A 98 0.76 -11.58 7.88
C LYS A 98 -0.74 -11.61 8.12
N ASP A 99 -1.16 -11.79 9.36
CA ASP A 99 -2.58 -11.87 9.74
C ASP A 99 -3.31 -10.53 9.60
N SER A 100 -2.59 -9.41 9.48
CA SER A 100 -3.18 -8.10 9.26
C SER A 100 -3.55 -7.83 7.80
N ILE A 101 -3.08 -8.67 6.87
CA ILE A 101 -3.32 -8.50 5.44
C ILE A 101 -4.76 -8.91 5.11
N LEU A 102 -5.47 -8.03 4.43
CA LEU A 102 -6.89 -8.20 4.14
C LEU A 102 -7.14 -8.54 2.66
N ALA A 103 -6.43 -7.86 1.75
CA ALA A 103 -6.63 -8.03 0.31
C ALA A 103 -5.39 -7.58 -0.47
N ILE A 104 -5.25 -8.07 -1.70
CA ILE A 104 -4.21 -7.65 -2.64
C ILE A 104 -4.81 -6.87 -3.81
N MET A 105 -4.11 -5.85 -4.26
CA MET A 105 -4.45 -5.12 -5.48
C MET A 105 -3.99 -5.89 -6.70
N THR A 106 -4.90 -6.16 -7.64
CA THR A 106 -4.64 -6.84 -8.91
C THR A 106 -4.72 -5.92 -10.12
N GLY A 107 -5.24 -4.73 -9.93
CA GLY A 107 -5.33 -3.70 -10.96
C GLY A 107 -5.84 -2.39 -10.39
N LEU A 108 -5.80 -1.36 -11.19
CA LEU A 108 -6.33 -0.06 -10.84
C LEU A 108 -6.90 0.66 -12.07
N TRP A 109 -7.82 1.56 -11.81
CA TRP A 109 -8.35 2.50 -12.76
C TRP A 109 -7.79 3.89 -12.46
N GLN A 110 -7.07 4.48 -13.41
CA GLN A 110 -6.67 5.90 -13.38
C GLN A 110 -7.64 6.69 -14.27
N GLY A 111 -8.68 7.25 -13.66
CA GLY A 111 -9.83 7.72 -14.40
C GLY A 111 -10.46 6.57 -15.20
N ASP A 112 -10.47 6.69 -16.53
CA ASP A 112 -11.04 5.66 -17.43
C ASP A 112 -10.03 4.64 -17.94
N LYS A 113 -8.74 4.79 -17.59
CA LYS A 113 -7.67 3.86 -18.02
C LYS A 113 -7.49 2.76 -16.99
N TYR A 114 -7.73 1.51 -17.39
CA TYR A 114 -7.38 0.34 -16.59
C TYR A 114 -5.90 -0.02 -16.74
N ILE A 115 -5.27 -0.38 -15.63
CA ILE A 115 -3.87 -0.82 -15.53
C ILE A 115 -3.85 -2.10 -14.70
N SER A 116 -3.33 -3.18 -15.27
CA SER A 116 -3.07 -4.42 -14.55
C SER A 116 -1.75 -4.32 -13.78
N VAL A 117 -1.66 -5.01 -12.64
CA VAL A 117 -0.38 -5.15 -11.92
C VAL A 117 0.63 -5.98 -12.71
N GLU A 118 0.19 -6.70 -13.74
CA GLU A 118 1.04 -7.50 -14.64
C GLU A 118 1.58 -6.70 -15.83
N ASP A 119 1.08 -5.48 -16.05
CA ASP A 119 1.54 -4.63 -17.14
C ASP A 119 3.00 -4.22 -16.94
N ALA A 120 3.79 -4.26 -18.03
CA ALA A 120 5.21 -3.94 -18.00
C ALA A 120 5.50 -2.52 -17.45
N GLU A 121 4.63 -1.56 -17.78
CA GLU A 121 4.72 -0.19 -17.27
C GLU A 121 4.52 -0.15 -15.75
N TYR A 122 3.51 -0.86 -15.22
CA TYR A 122 3.26 -0.94 -13.79
C TYR A 122 4.42 -1.61 -13.04
N ILE A 123 4.95 -2.72 -13.58
CA ILE A 123 6.10 -3.43 -13.00
C ILE A 123 7.33 -2.50 -12.97
N SER A 124 7.61 -1.80 -14.08
CA SER A 124 8.71 -0.83 -14.15
C SER A 124 8.54 0.31 -13.15
N TYR A 125 7.33 0.86 -13.05
CA TYR A 125 7.00 1.89 -12.06
C TYR A 125 7.25 1.39 -10.63
N SER A 126 6.75 0.21 -10.29
CA SER A 126 6.87 -0.37 -8.95
C SER A 126 8.33 -0.55 -8.52
N LYS A 127 9.19 -1.01 -9.42
CA LYS A 127 10.64 -1.13 -9.18
C LYS A 127 11.30 0.24 -8.97
N LYS A 128 10.95 1.24 -9.79
CA LYS A 128 11.50 2.60 -9.70
C LYS A 128 11.11 3.28 -8.38
N ILE A 129 9.84 3.18 -7.98
CA ILE A 129 9.37 3.84 -6.75
C ILE A 129 10.01 3.24 -5.50
N VAL A 130 10.09 1.91 -5.41
CA VAL A 130 10.73 1.23 -4.28
C VAL A 130 12.23 1.55 -4.22
N ARG A 131 12.93 1.59 -5.36
CA ARG A 131 14.33 2.00 -5.42
C ARG A 131 14.52 3.42 -4.90
N LYS A 132 13.68 4.36 -5.34
CA LYS A 132 13.70 5.76 -4.89
C LYS A 132 13.48 5.87 -3.38
N GLN A 133 12.49 5.14 -2.85
CA GLN A 133 12.21 5.11 -1.41
C GLN A 133 13.40 4.56 -0.62
N HIS A 134 14.04 3.50 -1.10
CA HIS A 134 15.19 2.88 -0.44
C HIS A 134 16.39 3.82 -0.36
N ILE A 135 16.72 4.50 -1.46
CA ILE A 135 17.79 5.50 -1.51
C ILE A 135 17.48 6.61 -0.51
N ARG A 136 16.28 7.15 -0.51
CA ARG A 136 15.88 8.26 0.36
C ARG A 136 15.85 7.87 1.83
N TYR A 137 15.36 6.68 2.15
CA TYR A 137 15.41 6.12 3.50
C TYR A 137 16.85 6.02 4.03
N ASN A 138 17.78 5.52 3.22
CA ASN A 138 19.18 5.41 3.61
C ASN A 138 19.84 6.77 3.82
N ILE A 139 19.56 7.76 2.95
CA ILE A 139 20.05 9.13 3.12
C ILE A 139 19.54 9.74 4.44
N LEU A 140 18.28 9.57 4.77
CA LEU A 140 17.70 10.08 6.02
C LEU A 140 18.31 9.41 7.25
N ARG A 141 18.58 8.10 7.19
CA ARG A 141 19.28 7.38 8.26
C ARG A 141 20.68 7.91 8.50
N ILE A 142 21.45 8.13 7.43
CA ILE A 142 22.82 8.68 7.52
C ILE A 142 22.77 10.06 8.16
N LYS A 143 21.89 10.96 7.67
CA LYS A 143 21.71 12.30 8.24
C LYS A 143 21.33 12.29 9.71
N ALA A 144 20.44 11.38 10.13
CA ALA A 144 20.05 11.24 11.52
C ALA A 144 21.22 10.76 12.39
N HIS A 145 22.03 9.83 11.89
CA HIS A 145 23.19 9.31 12.60
C HIS A 145 24.28 10.38 12.78
N THR A 146 24.63 11.13 11.73
CA THR A 146 25.59 12.23 11.81
C THR A 146 25.15 13.33 12.74
N LYS A 147 23.85 13.71 12.73
CA LYS A 147 23.31 14.70 13.64
C LYS A 147 23.39 14.25 15.12
N LYS A 148 23.20 12.95 15.39
CA LYS A 148 23.36 12.39 16.74
C LYS A 148 24.83 12.46 17.20
N LEU A 149 25.78 12.14 16.35
CA LEU A 149 27.21 12.22 16.66
C LEU A 149 27.69 13.67 16.93
N LEU A 150 27.14 14.66 16.21
CA LEU A 150 27.48 16.08 16.37
C LEU A 150 26.87 16.70 17.63
N ARG A 151 25.81 16.09 18.22
CA ARG A 151 25.19 16.56 19.48
C ARG A 151 25.87 16.03 20.75
N ILE A 152 26.83 15.13 20.61
CA ILE A 152 27.57 14.49 21.72
C ILE A 152 28.90 15.24 22.00
N LYS A 153 29.16 16.37 21.31
CA LYS A 153 30.31 17.27 21.60
C LYS A 153 29.82 18.50 22.33
#